data_e4723d2de36b49978646ddc4fcc9dddb
#
_entry.id   e4723d2de36b49978646ddc4fcc9dddb
#
_cell.length_a   1.000
_cell.length_b   1.000
_cell.length_c   1.000
_cell.angle_alpha   90.00
_cell.angle_beta   90.00
_cell.angle_gamma   90.00
#
_symmetry.space_group_name_H-M   'P 1'
#
loop_
_entity.id
_entity.type
_entity.pdbx_description
1 polymer ?
#
loop_
_entity_poly.entity_id
_entity_poly.type
_entity_poly.pdbx_seq_one_letter_code
_entity_poly.pdbx_strand_id
1 'polypeptide(L)'
;MEQTPKYPHTPAGMKAWLETLGSADLNAVTASMARGLGAAASGDGAKAEAFIDPSSSEIELPEPPGQPVLLTVHISLDDTDPQVWRRLTMPGDLHLDELHEVLQAAMGWTDSHLHRFHLGDAWRGPHFLTGDDLDEGENGTTETEARLDQVLRAPDDELGYTYDVDGWNHTLRLESLTVLEPTEGTSDTASRSACLDGARACPPEDIGGIPGYEEAAEWVRHDYDIAHAPEGQDAAGLAELRAWLPPGWHPDEFSVDEVYDDLARLTTGGTAVSLALLPEELQVFVTGVSKPSRLDLDAWLAHPEWSEPVMLDPDTTWAVTRPVRVVRDLVGDGISLTSAGYLPPRAVEQIFATLDLSSEWIGKGNREDLTPPVADLREAVRSLGLIRRVKGRLVPTALGRKLADDPERLLAQVAQRLPLETDAFGRLTSLVLLLAVGGGVPYGGGDWHGQQRELRDGLLDVVCRVLGDAGWQTQSRPLSRHDVMLATSQTCHLLDLMLREVGSTTVPATLARLILSNAA
;
A
#
# COMPACT_ATOMS: atom_id res chain seq x y z
N MET A 1 31.49 0.00 42.13
CA MET A 1 31.38 0.37 40.70
C MET A 1 31.67 -0.88 39.91
N GLU A 2 30.67 -1.70 39.68
CA GLU A 2 30.76 -2.86 38.79
C GLU A 2 30.55 -2.36 37.36
N GLN A 3 31.52 -2.60 36.52
CA GLN A 3 31.43 -2.27 35.10
C GLN A 3 30.48 -3.27 34.43
N THR A 4 29.41 -2.75 33.85
CA THR A 4 28.52 -3.51 32.96
C THR A 4 29.35 -4.12 31.81
N PRO A 5 29.29 -5.43 31.55
CA PRO A 5 30.04 -6.01 30.44
C PRO A 5 29.53 -5.48 29.11
N LYS A 6 30.42 -4.91 28.29
CA LYS A 6 30.10 -4.51 26.90
C LYS A 6 29.91 -5.77 26.05
N TYR A 7 28.74 -5.91 25.47
CA TYR A 7 28.43 -6.98 24.51
C TYR A 7 29.07 -6.68 23.15
N PRO A 8 29.64 -7.67 22.46
CA PRO A 8 30.14 -7.50 21.10
C PRO A 8 28.98 -7.43 20.10
N HIS A 9 29.03 -6.50 19.14
CA HIS A 9 27.96 -6.20 18.18
C HIS A 9 28.12 -6.91 16.81
N THR A 10 29.04 -7.88 16.67
CA THR A 10 29.18 -8.67 15.44
C THR A 10 28.99 -10.15 15.70
N PRO A 11 28.44 -10.95 14.76
CA PRO A 11 28.32 -12.41 14.93
C PRO A 11 29.63 -13.12 15.26
N ALA A 12 30.73 -12.68 14.67
CA ALA A 12 32.06 -13.21 14.95
C ALA A 12 32.57 -12.80 16.34
N GLY A 13 32.34 -11.54 16.74
CA GLY A 13 32.66 -11.03 18.06
C GLY A 13 31.82 -11.70 19.14
N MET A 14 30.53 -11.91 18.91
CA MET A 14 29.64 -12.64 19.82
C MET A 14 30.07 -14.07 20.01
N LYS A 15 30.43 -14.76 18.92
CA LYS A 15 30.97 -16.14 18.99
C LYS A 15 32.26 -16.23 19.81
N ALA A 16 33.23 -15.35 19.55
CA ALA A 16 34.47 -15.28 20.28
C ALA A 16 34.26 -14.93 21.77
N TRP A 17 33.33 -14.04 22.07
CA TRP A 17 32.96 -13.64 23.43
C TRP A 17 32.28 -14.80 24.19
N LEU A 18 31.33 -15.51 23.57
CA LEU A 18 30.69 -16.69 24.13
C LEU A 18 31.70 -17.80 24.46
N GLU A 19 32.75 -17.97 23.65
CA GLU A 19 33.84 -18.94 23.90
C GLU A 19 34.73 -18.56 25.10
N THR A 20 34.67 -17.29 25.55
CA THR A 20 35.43 -16.81 26.73
C THR A 20 34.66 -16.92 28.05
N LEU A 21 33.32 -17.18 27.98
CA LEU A 21 32.48 -17.26 29.17
C LEU A 21 32.56 -18.60 29.88
N GLY A 22 32.60 -18.57 31.21
CA GLY A 22 32.45 -19.75 32.02
C GLY A 22 31.02 -20.31 32.01
N SER A 23 30.84 -21.56 32.43
CA SER A 23 29.52 -22.22 32.39
C SER A 23 28.41 -21.49 33.19
N ALA A 24 28.78 -20.73 34.23
CA ALA A 24 27.83 -19.92 35.00
C ALA A 24 27.38 -18.65 34.23
N ASP A 25 28.33 -18.04 33.50
CA ASP A 25 28.10 -16.84 32.70
C ASP A 25 27.32 -17.19 31.42
N LEU A 26 27.62 -18.34 30.81
CA LEU A 26 26.85 -18.89 29.68
C LEU A 26 25.40 -19.17 30.05
N ASN A 27 25.14 -19.70 31.24
CA ASN A 27 23.78 -19.90 31.73
C ASN A 27 23.03 -18.57 31.99
N ALA A 28 23.73 -17.53 32.43
CA ALA A 28 23.18 -16.22 32.63
C ALA A 28 22.83 -15.51 31.29
N VAL A 29 23.73 -15.65 30.30
CA VAL A 29 23.52 -15.12 28.92
C VAL A 29 22.40 -15.88 28.20
N THR A 30 22.37 -17.22 28.31
CA THR A 30 21.33 -18.06 27.73
C THR A 30 19.97 -17.78 28.37
N ALA A 31 19.94 -17.54 29.68
CA ALA A 31 18.74 -17.13 30.39
C ALA A 31 18.29 -15.69 30.03
N SER A 32 19.22 -14.82 29.65
CA SER A 32 18.93 -13.48 29.16
C SER A 32 18.41 -13.47 27.71
N MET A 33 19.03 -14.31 26.84
CA MET A 33 18.53 -14.49 25.46
C MET A 33 17.21 -15.26 25.40
N ALA A 34 16.97 -16.21 26.31
CA ALA A 34 15.68 -16.91 26.42
C ALA A 34 14.56 -16.01 26.97
N ARG A 35 14.92 -14.89 27.60
CA ARG A 35 13.97 -13.83 28.02
C ARG A 35 13.64 -12.86 26.89
N GLY A 36 14.54 -12.69 25.92
CA GLY A 36 14.33 -11.85 24.73
C GLY A 36 13.68 -12.58 23.56
N LEU A 37 13.72 -13.91 23.55
CA LEU A 37 13.05 -14.76 22.57
C LEU A 37 11.96 -15.50 23.36
N GLY A 38 10.74 -15.06 23.30
CA GLY A 38 9.58 -15.63 23.98
C GLY A 38 9.66 -17.15 24.09
N ALA A 39 9.74 -17.67 25.29
CA ALA A 39 9.82 -19.10 25.57
C ALA A 39 8.48 -19.77 25.31
N ALA A 40 8.23 -20.12 24.06
CA ALA A 40 7.28 -21.16 23.73
C ALA A 40 7.94 -22.54 23.89
N ALA A 41 7.36 -23.36 24.78
CA ALA A 41 7.59 -24.79 25.00
C ALA A 41 8.67 -25.20 26.01
N SER A 42 8.25 -25.34 27.28
CA SER A 42 8.29 -26.63 27.96
C SER A 42 7.70 -26.52 29.37
N GLY A 43 6.71 -27.36 29.64
CA GLY A 43 5.96 -27.40 30.88
C GLY A 43 6.79 -27.58 32.12
N ASP A 44 6.85 -26.58 32.92
CA ASP A 44 6.95 -26.66 34.36
C ASP A 44 6.37 -25.36 34.98
N GLY A 45 5.08 -25.40 35.26
CA GLY A 45 4.23 -24.23 35.61
C GLY A 45 4.39 -23.72 37.04
N ALA A 46 5.56 -23.82 37.67
CA ALA A 46 5.70 -23.45 39.07
C ALA A 46 6.83 -22.44 39.40
N LYS A 47 7.53 -21.88 38.40
CA LYS A 47 8.62 -20.90 38.63
C LYS A 47 8.60 -19.65 37.75
N ALA A 48 7.56 -19.47 36.93
CA ALA A 48 7.40 -18.28 36.10
C ALA A 48 6.79 -17.07 36.83
N GLU A 49 6.24 -17.27 38.04
CA GLU A 49 5.57 -16.17 38.78
C GLU A 49 6.52 -15.19 39.49
N ALA A 50 7.84 -15.35 39.39
CA ALA A 50 8.78 -14.53 40.17
C ALA A 50 9.42 -13.36 39.40
N PHE A 51 9.06 -13.12 38.14
CA PHE A 51 9.64 -12.06 37.30
C PHE A 51 8.61 -11.26 36.49
N ILE A 52 7.38 -11.20 36.93
CA ILE A 52 6.47 -10.14 36.50
C ILE A 52 6.93 -8.90 37.26
N ASP A 53 7.51 -7.93 36.56
CA ASP A 53 7.82 -6.62 37.14
C ASP A 53 6.47 -5.99 37.55
N PRO A 54 6.21 -5.72 38.83
CA PRO A 54 4.95 -5.10 39.27
C PRO A 54 4.82 -3.62 38.85
N SER A 55 5.74 -3.08 38.07
CA SER A 55 5.76 -1.67 37.67
C SER A 55 5.01 -1.37 36.37
N SER A 56 4.53 -2.35 35.60
CA SER A 56 3.60 -2.10 34.52
C SER A 56 2.17 -1.97 35.08
N SER A 57 1.94 -0.94 35.81
CA SER A 57 0.60 -0.57 36.25
C SER A 57 -0.17 0.11 35.12
N GLU A 58 -1.41 -0.27 34.97
CA GLU A 58 -2.38 0.42 34.11
C GLU A 58 -2.26 1.95 34.34
N ILE A 59 -2.10 2.72 33.25
CA ILE A 59 -1.89 4.16 33.33
C ILE A 59 -3.24 4.81 33.61
N GLU A 60 -3.36 5.52 34.72
CA GLU A 60 -4.54 6.33 35.02
C GLU A 60 -4.53 7.58 34.14
N LEU A 61 -5.27 7.56 33.02
CA LEU A 61 -5.37 8.69 32.10
C LEU A 61 -6.26 9.80 32.70
N PRO A 62 -5.82 11.05 32.65
CA PRO A 62 -6.65 12.18 33.08
C PRO A 62 -7.81 12.38 32.10
N GLU A 63 -8.86 13.09 32.56
CA GLU A 63 -9.96 13.49 31.67
C GLU A 63 -9.44 14.32 30.49
N PRO A 64 -9.91 14.06 29.28
CA PRO A 64 -9.54 14.83 28.08
C PRO A 64 -9.92 16.32 28.25
N PRO A 65 -9.21 17.25 27.59
CA PRO A 65 -9.60 18.65 27.56
C PRO A 65 -11.04 18.82 27.05
N GLY A 66 -11.80 19.74 27.65
CA GLY A 66 -13.19 20.02 27.25
C GLY A 66 -13.34 20.79 25.94
N GLN A 67 -12.24 21.20 25.31
CA GLN A 67 -12.17 21.91 24.04
C GLN A 67 -11.09 21.27 23.16
N PRO A 68 -11.26 21.27 21.83
CA PRO A 68 -10.23 20.80 20.92
C PRO A 68 -8.93 21.59 21.07
N VAL A 69 -7.80 20.90 21.04
CA VAL A 69 -6.48 21.49 21.13
C VAL A 69 -5.61 21.06 19.97
N LEU A 70 -4.71 21.94 19.53
CA LEU A 70 -3.65 21.66 18.60
C LEU A 70 -2.33 21.65 19.35
N LEU A 71 -1.57 20.59 19.21
CA LEU A 71 -0.27 20.39 19.86
C LEU A 71 0.83 20.63 18.85
N THR A 72 1.89 21.35 19.24
CA THR A 72 3.14 21.41 18.49
C THR A 72 4.15 20.55 19.22
N VAL A 73 4.62 19.50 18.57
CA VAL A 73 5.51 18.49 19.16
C VAL A 73 6.81 18.41 18.39
N HIS A 74 7.91 18.42 19.13
CA HIS A 74 9.25 18.11 18.61
C HIS A 74 9.52 16.63 18.82
N ILE A 75 9.83 15.94 17.74
CA ILE A 75 10.10 14.50 17.70
C ILE A 75 11.57 14.32 17.30
N SER A 76 12.35 13.73 18.17
CA SER A 76 13.76 13.42 17.91
C SER A 76 13.97 11.91 17.85
N LEU A 77 14.74 11.44 16.87
CA LEU A 77 15.29 10.10 16.90
C LEU A 77 16.53 10.13 17.80
N ASP A 78 16.46 9.42 18.92
CA ASP A 78 17.48 9.45 19.96
C ASP A 78 18.81 8.82 19.46
N ASP A 79 19.91 9.22 20.08
CA ASP A 79 21.24 8.71 19.81
C ASP A 79 21.80 8.95 18.37
N THR A 80 21.14 9.77 17.54
CA THR A 80 21.66 10.18 16.22
C THR A 80 22.49 11.46 16.30
N ASP A 81 23.67 11.51 15.67
CA ASP A 81 24.54 12.69 15.58
C ASP A 81 25.03 12.91 14.12
N PRO A 82 24.62 13.98 13.46
CA PRO A 82 23.65 15.02 13.87
C PRO A 82 22.23 14.48 13.96
N GLN A 83 21.44 15.06 14.86
CA GLN A 83 20.11 14.57 15.19
C GLN A 83 19.15 14.55 14.00
N VAL A 84 18.44 13.43 13.83
CA VAL A 84 17.26 13.31 12.97
C VAL A 84 16.04 13.75 13.78
N TRP A 85 15.28 14.72 13.27
CA TRP A 85 14.13 15.24 14.02
C TRP A 85 13.04 15.81 13.11
N ARG A 86 11.82 15.91 13.65
CA ARG A 86 10.65 16.52 13.02
C ARG A 86 9.95 17.43 14.03
N ARG A 87 9.33 18.50 13.53
CA ARG A 87 8.42 19.35 14.30
C ARG A 87 7.06 19.30 13.64
N LEU A 88 6.09 18.70 14.34
CA LEU A 88 4.74 18.50 13.82
C LEU A 88 3.72 19.31 14.61
N THR A 89 2.66 19.77 13.92
CA THR A 89 1.39 20.10 14.60
C THR A 89 0.45 18.92 14.47
N MET A 90 -0.26 18.59 15.54
CA MET A 90 -1.16 17.44 15.61
C MET A 90 -2.41 17.76 16.41
N PRO A 91 -3.61 17.26 16.03
CA PRO A 91 -4.80 17.33 16.88
C PRO A 91 -4.55 16.62 18.21
N GLY A 92 -5.05 17.22 19.30
CA GLY A 92 -4.86 16.62 20.62
C GLY A 92 -5.68 15.37 20.87
N ASP A 93 -6.77 15.19 20.14
CA ASP A 93 -7.67 14.05 20.25
C ASP A 93 -7.22 12.81 19.45
N LEU A 94 -6.06 12.87 18.79
CA LEU A 94 -5.40 11.69 18.22
C LEU A 94 -5.21 10.62 19.30
N HIS A 95 -5.61 9.37 18.99
CA HIS A 95 -5.22 8.22 19.80
C HIS A 95 -3.79 7.79 19.48
N LEU A 96 -3.16 7.05 20.38
CA LEU A 96 -1.73 6.73 20.19
C LEU A 96 -1.48 5.77 19.03
N ASP A 97 -2.42 4.89 18.67
CA ASP A 97 -2.38 4.10 17.44
C ASP A 97 -2.41 4.98 16.18
N GLU A 98 -3.24 6.02 16.16
CA GLU A 98 -3.24 7.03 15.07
C GLU A 98 -1.96 7.87 15.09
N LEU A 99 -1.40 8.16 16.26
CA LEU A 99 -0.11 8.84 16.41
C LEU A 99 1.02 7.98 15.81
N HIS A 100 0.99 6.67 16.00
CA HIS A 100 1.94 5.75 15.36
C HIS A 100 1.95 5.93 13.84
N GLU A 101 0.80 5.95 13.20
CA GLU A 101 0.69 6.20 11.76
C GLU A 101 1.29 7.56 11.34
N VAL A 102 1.04 8.60 12.15
CA VAL A 102 1.63 9.94 11.92
C VAL A 102 3.15 9.89 12.02
N LEU A 103 3.71 9.18 13.00
CA LEU A 103 5.15 9.04 13.18
C LEU A 103 5.79 8.25 12.01
N GLN A 104 5.16 7.16 11.59
CA GLN A 104 5.61 6.38 10.44
C GLN A 104 5.70 7.23 9.17
N ALA A 105 4.65 8.00 8.87
CA ALA A 105 4.64 8.91 7.72
C ALA A 105 5.67 10.03 7.85
N ALA A 106 5.81 10.63 9.03
CA ALA A 106 6.75 11.73 9.25
C ALA A 106 8.21 11.28 9.18
N MET A 107 8.50 10.03 9.51
CA MET A 107 9.84 9.45 9.45
C MET A 107 10.12 8.77 8.09
N GLY A 108 9.08 8.45 7.30
CA GLY A 108 9.21 7.74 6.03
C GLY A 108 9.42 6.24 6.20
N TRP A 109 8.97 5.68 7.31
CA TRP A 109 9.00 4.25 7.62
C TRP A 109 7.77 3.53 7.09
N THR A 110 7.82 2.20 7.07
CA THR A 110 6.85 1.35 6.38
C THR A 110 6.03 0.46 7.32
N ASP A 111 6.12 0.66 8.65
CA ASP A 111 5.39 -0.07 9.67
C ASP A 111 5.56 -1.60 9.55
N SER A 112 6.80 -2.03 9.28
CA SER A 112 7.15 -3.43 9.13
C SER A 112 7.55 -4.11 10.45
N HIS A 113 7.62 -3.35 11.54
CA HIS A 113 8.08 -3.79 12.86
C HIS A 113 7.10 -3.42 13.96
N LEU A 114 7.26 -4.05 15.12
CA LEU A 114 6.49 -3.75 16.33
C LEU A 114 6.88 -2.39 16.91
N HIS A 115 5.95 -1.77 17.61
CA HIS A 115 6.17 -0.50 18.28
C HIS A 115 5.52 -0.49 19.68
N ARG A 116 5.90 0.49 20.48
CA ARG A 116 5.24 0.81 21.75
C ARG A 116 5.49 2.25 22.17
N PHE A 117 4.55 2.81 22.91
CA PHE A 117 4.76 4.08 23.59
C PHE A 117 5.03 3.86 25.06
N HIS A 118 5.76 4.80 25.69
CA HIS A 118 6.08 4.70 27.11
C HIS A 118 6.22 6.07 27.78
N LEU A 119 6.00 6.13 29.10
CA LEU A 119 6.27 7.30 29.91
C LEU A 119 7.57 7.09 30.70
N GLY A 120 8.51 8.01 30.54
CA GLY A 120 9.82 7.92 31.21
C GLY A 120 10.73 6.85 30.58
N ASP A 121 11.32 5.98 31.41
CA ASP A 121 12.29 4.99 30.95
C ASP A 121 11.64 3.92 30.05
N ALA A 122 12.23 3.70 28.86
CA ALA A 122 11.69 2.79 27.85
C ALA A 122 11.57 1.32 28.30
N TRP A 123 12.30 0.89 29.32
CA TRP A 123 12.32 -0.48 29.80
C TRP A 123 11.57 -0.67 31.13
N ARG A 124 11.38 0.40 31.90
CA ARG A 124 10.82 0.35 33.26
C ARG A 124 9.62 1.26 33.47
N GLY A 125 9.38 2.16 32.53
CA GLY A 125 8.23 3.05 32.55
C GLY A 125 6.93 2.30 32.26
N PRO A 126 5.79 2.89 32.55
CA PRO A 126 4.51 2.36 32.10
C PRO A 126 4.39 2.49 30.58
N HIS A 127 3.81 1.45 29.95
CA HIS A 127 3.70 1.34 28.51
C HIS A 127 2.25 1.46 28.01
N PHE A 128 2.12 2.03 26.81
CA PHE A 128 0.94 1.89 25.98
C PHE A 128 1.27 0.83 24.91
N LEU A 129 0.43 -0.18 24.81
CA LEU A 129 0.67 -1.41 24.09
C LEU A 129 -0.38 -1.62 22.98
N THR A 130 0.03 -2.34 21.95
CA THR A 130 -0.88 -2.81 20.92
C THR A 130 -1.85 -3.87 21.48
N GLY A 131 -2.94 -4.14 20.75
CA GLY A 131 -3.86 -5.22 21.10
C GLY A 131 -3.17 -6.59 21.11
N ASP A 132 -2.22 -6.82 20.22
CA ASP A 132 -1.48 -8.08 20.09
C ASP A 132 -0.56 -8.30 21.31
N ASP A 133 0.16 -7.26 21.78
CA ASP A 133 1.00 -7.35 22.99
C ASP A 133 0.17 -7.72 24.23
N LEU A 134 -1.04 -7.13 24.34
CA LEU A 134 -1.95 -7.43 25.45
C LEU A 134 -2.51 -8.85 25.38
N ASP A 135 -2.82 -9.34 24.17
CA ASP A 135 -3.28 -10.71 23.93
C ASP A 135 -2.16 -11.75 24.20
N GLU A 136 -0.89 -11.36 24.00
CA GLU A 136 0.28 -12.16 24.37
C GLU A 136 0.56 -12.14 25.89
N GLY A 137 -0.15 -11.33 26.64
CA GLY A 137 -0.12 -11.28 28.12
C GLY A 137 0.83 -10.24 28.70
N GLU A 138 1.26 -9.26 27.91
CA GLU A 138 1.92 -8.07 28.44
C GLU A 138 0.93 -7.21 29.25
N ASN A 139 1.43 -6.49 30.24
CA ASN A 139 0.61 -5.60 31.07
C ASN A 139 0.89 -4.14 30.72
N GLY A 140 -0.14 -3.39 30.41
CA GLY A 140 -0.08 -1.98 30.06
C GLY A 140 -1.46 -1.41 29.75
N THR A 141 -1.50 -0.16 29.33
CA THR A 141 -2.70 0.49 28.83
C THR A 141 -2.75 0.32 27.32
N THR A 142 -3.92 0.04 26.74
CA THR A 142 -4.01 -0.04 25.27
C THR A 142 -3.82 1.35 24.64
N GLU A 143 -3.04 1.42 23.58
CA GLU A 143 -2.77 2.66 22.85
C GLU A 143 -4.03 3.25 22.20
N THR A 144 -5.01 2.40 21.84
CA THR A 144 -6.29 2.83 21.27
C THR A 144 -7.21 3.53 22.27
N GLU A 145 -6.94 3.47 23.58
CA GLU A 145 -7.72 4.14 24.63
C GLU A 145 -7.07 5.44 25.10
N ALA A 146 -5.81 5.70 24.73
CA ALA A 146 -5.04 6.86 25.17
C ALA A 146 -4.98 7.94 24.08
N ARG A 147 -5.38 9.17 24.41
CA ARG A 147 -5.29 10.32 23.53
C ARG A 147 -4.01 11.11 23.79
N LEU A 148 -3.49 11.73 22.75
CA LEU A 148 -2.28 12.54 22.82
C LEU A 148 -2.40 13.71 23.82
N ASP A 149 -3.57 14.37 23.91
CA ASP A 149 -3.84 15.47 24.84
C ASP A 149 -4.05 15.02 26.31
N GLN A 150 -4.20 13.73 26.56
CA GLN A 150 -4.20 13.17 27.92
C GLN A 150 -2.78 12.88 28.39
N VAL A 151 -1.85 12.65 27.47
CA VAL A 151 -0.45 12.29 27.76
C VAL A 151 0.46 13.52 27.73
N LEU A 152 0.35 14.36 26.68
CA LEU A 152 1.11 15.59 26.51
C LEU A 152 0.22 16.80 26.85
N ARG A 153 0.31 17.31 28.06
CA ARG A 153 -0.63 18.28 28.63
C ARG A 153 -0.06 19.68 28.83
N ALA A 154 1.23 19.78 29.04
CA ALA A 154 1.94 21.03 29.29
C ALA A 154 3.25 21.06 28.49
N PRO A 155 3.74 22.25 28.07
CA PRO A 155 5.06 22.36 27.48
C PRO A 155 6.13 21.64 28.30
N ASP A 156 7.05 20.97 27.59
CA ASP A 156 8.09 20.08 28.10
C ASP A 156 7.60 18.71 28.61
N ASP A 157 6.30 18.37 28.54
CA ASP A 157 5.87 16.97 28.68
C ASP A 157 6.48 16.11 27.58
N GLU A 158 6.90 14.90 27.94
CA GLU A 158 7.56 13.96 27.03
C GLU A 158 6.82 12.62 26.98
N LEU A 159 6.74 12.06 25.77
CA LEU A 159 6.28 10.71 25.46
C LEU A 159 7.38 9.99 24.69
N GLY A 160 7.79 8.82 25.14
CA GLY A 160 8.71 7.97 24.41
C GLY A 160 7.98 7.10 23.39
N TYR A 161 8.61 6.85 22.27
CA TYR A 161 8.14 5.94 21.24
C TYR A 161 9.31 5.07 20.77
N THR A 162 9.16 3.77 20.89
CA THR A 162 10.16 2.78 20.41
C THR A 162 9.57 2.04 19.22
N TYR A 163 10.33 2.00 18.14
CA TYR A 163 9.98 1.28 16.93
C TYR A 163 11.10 0.27 16.62
N ASP A 164 10.71 -0.96 16.23
CA ASP A 164 11.59 -2.07 15.91
C ASP A 164 12.40 -2.66 17.11
N VAL A 165 12.77 -3.91 16.97
CA VAL A 165 13.64 -4.64 17.94
C VAL A 165 15.06 -4.07 18.00
N ASP A 166 15.53 -3.40 16.95
CA ASP A 166 16.79 -2.67 16.90
C ASP A 166 16.75 -1.37 17.73
N GLY A 167 15.57 -1.01 18.23
CA GLY A 167 15.37 0.03 19.22
C GLY A 167 15.51 1.45 18.69
N TRP A 168 14.78 1.79 17.61
CA TRP A 168 14.62 3.18 17.17
C TRP A 168 13.83 3.96 18.22
N ASN A 169 14.52 4.50 19.20
CA ASN A 169 13.91 5.27 20.28
C ASN A 169 13.70 6.71 19.85
N HIS A 170 12.53 7.24 20.17
CA HIS A 170 12.18 8.62 19.90
C HIS A 170 11.68 9.29 21.17
N THR A 171 12.04 10.55 21.31
CA THR A 171 11.47 11.44 22.32
C THR A 171 10.55 12.44 21.64
N LEU A 172 9.26 12.38 22.01
CA LEU A 172 8.25 13.33 21.59
C LEU A 172 8.07 14.35 22.71
N ARG A 173 8.47 15.61 22.48
CA ARG A 173 8.35 16.68 23.48
C ARG A 173 7.34 17.73 23.03
N LEU A 174 6.38 18.02 23.88
CA LEU A 174 5.42 19.09 23.65
C LEU A 174 6.09 20.47 23.73
N GLU A 175 6.06 21.24 22.65
CA GLU A 175 6.56 22.61 22.62
C GLU A 175 5.48 23.63 22.97
N SER A 176 4.27 23.42 22.44
CA SER A 176 3.12 24.30 22.73
C SER A 176 1.79 23.59 22.53
N LEU A 177 0.79 24.09 23.24
CA LEU A 177 -0.61 23.66 23.14
C LEU A 177 -1.48 24.89 22.85
N THR A 178 -2.29 24.84 21.81
CA THR A 178 -3.20 25.90 21.40
C THR A 178 -4.64 25.41 21.47
N VAL A 179 -5.48 26.07 22.29
CA VAL A 179 -6.92 25.79 22.31
C VAL A 179 -7.56 26.35 21.03
N LEU A 180 -8.35 25.53 20.37
CA LEU A 180 -9.05 25.92 19.15
C LEU A 180 -10.44 26.46 19.49
N GLU A 181 -10.73 27.69 19.04
CA GLU A 181 -12.06 28.26 19.19
C GLU A 181 -13.03 27.58 18.19
N PRO A 182 -14.24 27.21 18.62
CA PRO A 182 -15.23 26.65 17.72
C PRO A 182 -15.67 27.71 16.69
N THR A 183 -15.12 27.66 15.49
CA THR A 183 -15.52 28.55 14.39
C THR A 183 -16.43 27.78 13.43
N GLU A 184 -17.66 28.28 13.20
CA GLU A 184 -18.56 27.72 12.19
C GLU A 184 -17.88 27.81 10.81
N GLY A 185 -17.50 26.68 10.22
CA GLY A 185 -16.97 26.58 8.87
C GLY A 185 -15.47 26.29 8.70
N THR A 186 -14.69 26.10 9.77
CA THR A 186 -13.26 25.72 9.68
C THR A 186 -13.06 24.25 10.02
N SER A 187 -13.56 23.35 9.20
CA SER A 187 -13.54 21.93 9.53
C SER A 187 -12.27 21.19 9.12
N ASP A 188 -11.35 21.78 8.34
CA ASP A 188 -10.38 20.92 7.67
C ASP A 188 -8.90 21.10 8.08
N THR A 189 -8.46 22.28 8.51
CA THR A 189 -7.06 22.53 8.86
C THR A 189 -6.70 22.22 10.32
N ALA A 190 -7.69 22.28 11.21
CA ALA A 190 -7.50 21.97 12.65
C ALA A 190 -7.52 20.46 12.95
N SER A 191 -7.95 19.64 12.00
CA SER A 191 -8.07 18.18 12.12
C SER A 191 -6.93 17.42 11.47
N ARG A 192 -5.86 18.09 10.99
CA ARG A 192 -4.78 17.47 10.25
C ARG A 192 -3.44 17.64 10.92
N SER A 193 -2.68 16.56 10.97
CA SER A 193 -1.26 16.63 11.30
C SER A 193 -0.49 17.32 10.17
N ALA A 194 0.49 18.17 10.50
CA ALA A 194 1.30 18.87 9.53
C ALA A 194 2.75 18.99 9.98
N CYS A 195 3.69 18.83 9.05
CA CYS A 195 5.10 19.07 9.31
C CYS A 195 5.40 20.58 9.20
N LEU A 196 6.01 21.14 10.25
CA LEU A 196 6.44 22.53 10.28
C LEU A 196 7.92 22.70 9.94
N ASP A 197 8.75 21.74 10.37
CA ASP A 197 10.21 21.79 10.24
C ASP A 197 10.81 20.40 10.52
N GLY A 198 12.07 20.20 10.18
CA GLY A 198 12.81 18.98 10.46
C GLY A 198 14.21 19.02 9.90
N ALA A 199 14.96 18.00 10.17
CA ALA A 199 16.27 17.83 9.57
C ALA A 199 16.62 16.37 9.40
N ARG A 200 17.30 16.05 8.31
CA ARG A 200 17.90 14.80 7.92
C ARG A 200 16.90 13.71 7.52
N ALA A 201 17.35 12.87 6.60
CA ALA A 201 16.62 11.67 6.23
C ALA A 201 16.60 10.68 7.39
N CYS A 202 15.47 10.00 7.55
CA CYS A 202 15.38 8.92 8.51
C CYS A 202 16.26 7.73 8.09
N PRO A 203 16.77 6.94 9.04
CA PRO A 203 17.42 5.68 8.71
C PRO A 203 16.52 4.77 7.88
N PRO A 204 17.03 4.10 6.85
CA PRO A 204 16.31 2.99 6.22
C PRO A 204 16.03 1.89 7.26
N GLU A 205 14.84 1.27 7.21
CA GLU A 205 14.52 0.12 8.04
C GLU A 205 15.51 -1.02 7.80
N ASP A 206 15.76 -1.85 8.81
CA ASP A 206 16.69 -3.00 8.75
C ASP A 206 18.16 -2.66 8.52
N ILE A 207 18.59 -1.42 8.67
CA ILE A 207 19.97 -1.00 8.47
C ILE A 207 20.92 -1.45 9.62
N GLY A 208 20.36 -2.04 10.67
CA GLY A 208 21.12 -2.52 11.84
C GLY A 208 21.24 -1.50 12.98
N GLY A 209 20.18 -0.75 13.22
CA GLY A 209 20.08 0.24 14.29
C GLY A 209 20.98 1.47 14.09
N ILE A 210 21.15 2.27 15.14
CA ILE A 210 21.96 3.50 15.10
C ILE A 210 23.39 3.26 14.57
N PRO A 211 24.12 2.18 14.99
CA PRO A 211 25.47 1.96 14.46
C PRO A 211 25.49 1.70 12.94
N GLY A 212 24.57 0.88 12.44
CA GLY A 212 24.48 0.61 10.99
C GLY A 212 24.11 1.85 10.18
N TYR A 213 23.19 2.66 10.73
CA TYR A 213 22.83 3.95 10.14
C TYR A 213 24.05 4.91 10.08
N GLU A 214 24.79 5.08 11.16
CA GLU A 214 25.95 5.99 11.20
C GLU A 214 27.03 5.58 10.20
N GLU A 215 27.35 4.26 10.12
CA GLU A 215 28.32 3.75 9.15
C GLU A 215 27.84 3.97 7.70
N ALA A 216 26.59 3.67 7.38
CA ALA A 216 26.04 3.88 6.05
C ALA A 216 25.94 5.36 5.69
N ALA A 217 25.52 6.22 6.64
CA ALA A 217 25.43 7.64 6.46
C ALA A 217 26.79 8.28 6.18
N GLU A 218 27.83 7.89 6.91
CA GLU A 218 29.20 8.35 6.69
C GLU A 218 29.71 7.93 5.30
N TRP A 219 29.41 6.68 4.88
CA TRP A 219 29.79 6.19 3.56
C TRP A 219 29.08 6.95 2.42
N VAL A 220 27.79 7.22 2.57
CA VAL A 220 27.02 7.99 1.58
C VAL A 220 27.49 9.43 1.51
N ARG A 221 27.77 10.10 2.65
CA ARG A 221 28.33 11.48 2.70
C ARG A 221 29.65 11.62 1.95
N HIS A 222 30.39 10.53 1.83
CA HIS A 222 31.68 10.49 1.13
C HIS A 222 31.57 9.85 -0.27
N ASP A 223 30.42 9.98 -0.93
CA ASP A 223 30.20 9.49 -2.30
C ASP A 223 30.56 7.99 -2.49
N TYR A 224 30.32 7.18 -1.44
CA TYR A 224 30.65 5.77 -1.42
C TYR A 224 32.15 5.45 -1.53
N ASP A 225 33.03 6.35 -1.04
CA ASP A 225 34.47 6.10 -0.98
C ASP A 225 34.78 4.94 -0.05
N ILE A 226 35.59 3.99 -0.54
CA ILE A 226 36.00 2.78 0.20
C ILE A 226 36.72 3.11 1.52
N ALA A 227 37.34 4.28 1.65
CA ALA A 227 37.98 4.72 2.87
C ALA A 227 36.99 5.01 4.02
N HIS A 228 35.73 5.19 3.72
CA HIS A 228 34.63 5.47 4.65
C HIS A 228 33.58 4.35 4.64
N ALA A 229 33.90 3.21 4.03
CA ALA A 229 32.97 2.08 3.95
C ALA A 229 32.73 1.44 5.33
N PRO A 230 31.50 0.91 5.56
CA PRO A 230 31.18 0.15 6.76
C PRO A 230 32.19 -0.95 7.06
N GLU A 231 32.56 -1.10 8.35
CA GLU A 231 33.59 -2.05 8.77
C GLU A 231 33.16 -3.52 8.52
N GLY A 232 34.12 -4.32 8.09
CA GLY A 232 33.92 -5.77 7.90
C GLY A 232 33.21 -6.19 6.62
N GLN A 233 32.86 -5.24 5.75
CA GLN A 233 32.25 -5.52 4.44
C GLN A 233 33.34 -5.72 3.37
N ASP A 234 33.16 -6.73 2.53
CA ASP A 234 33.94 -6.89 1.31
C ASP A 234 33.29 -6.14 0.12
N ALA A 235 33.93 -6.13 -1.02
CA ALA A 235 33.43 -5.42 -2.20
C ALA A 235 32.05 -5.90 -2.68
N ALA A 236 31.70 -7.17 -2.44
CA ALA A 236 30.40 -7.70 -2.80
C ALA A 236 29.32 -7.22 -1.81
N GLY A 237 29.60 -7.28 -0.49
CA GLY A 237 28.70 -6.77 0.54
C GLY A 237 28.46 -5.26 0.42
N LEU A 238 29.48 -4.46 0.05
CA LEU A 238 29.30 -3.04 -0.22
C LEU A 238 28.43 -2.77 -1.46
N ALA A 239 28.56 -3.60 -2.50
CA ALA A 239 27.71 -3.48 -3.68
C ALA A 239 26.25 -3.86 -3.36
N GLU A 240 26.02 -4.87 -2.53
CA GLU A 240 24.68 -5.26 -2.05
C GLU A 240 24.08 -4.17 -1.17
N LEU A 241 24.81 -3.64 -0.20
CA LEU A 241 24.35 -2.52 0.65
C LEU A 241 23.97 -1.30 -0.17
N ARG A 242 24.80 -0.93 -1.14
CA ARG A 242 24.51 0.21 -2.02
C ARG A 242 23.26 0.00 -2.88
N ALA A 243 23.03 -1.23 -3.34
CA ALA A 243 21.84 -1.58 -4.12
C ALA A 243 20.59 -1.68 -3.26
N TRP A 244 20.75 -1.97 -1.97
CA TRP A 244 19.67 -2.09 -0.99
C TRP A 244 19.22 -0.73 -0.46
N LEU A 245 20.11 0.24 -0.31
CA LEU A 245 19.75 1.61 0.10
C LEU A 245 18.66 2.19 -0.84
N PRO A 246 17.68 2.92 -0.31
CA PRO A 246 16.65 3.53 -1.13
C PRO A 246 17.24 4.42 -2.24
N PRO A 247 16.72 4.36 -3.47
CA PRO A 247 17.23 5.17 -4.57
C PRO A 247 17.20 6.66 -4.23
N GLY A 248 18.37 7.29 -4.29
CA GLY A 248 18.50 8.73 -3.99
C GLY A 248 18.53 9.07 -2.50
N TRP A 249 18.48 8.10 -1.60
CA TRP A 249 18.58 8.39 -0.17
C TRP A 249 19.93 9.03 0.17
N HIS A 250 19.87 10.14 0.88
CA HIS A 250 21.04 10.84 1.41
C HIS A 250 20.76 11.29 2.85
N PRO A 251 21.63 10.97 3.83
CA PRO A 251 21.34 11.19 5.26
C PRO A 251 21.14 12.66 5.64
N ASP A 252 21.66 13.59 4.86
CA ASP A 252 21.56 15.01 5.13
C ASP A 252 20.38 15.71 4.42
N GLU A 253 19.61 14.96 3.60
CA GLU A 253 18.45 15.50 2.91
C GLU A 253 17.19 15.40 3.78
N PHE A 254 16.33 16.39 3.67
CA PHE A 254 15.02 16.46 4.31
C PHE A 254 14.14 17.45 3.56
N SER A 255 12.89 17.08 3.33
CA SER A 255 11.89 17.92 2.68
C SER A 255 10.63 18.01 3.54
N VAL A 256 10.29 19.23 3.98
CA VAL A 256 9.03 19.51 4.68
C VAL A 256 7.83 19.21 3.79
N ASP A 257 7.92 19.53 2.50
CA ASP A 257 6.82 19.35 1.55
C ASP A 257 6.51 17.86 1.32
N GLU A 258 7.53 16.99 1.24
CA GLU A 258 7.33 15.54 1.13
C GLU A 258 6.64 14.97 2.36
N VAL A 259 7.12 15.32 3.57
CA VAL A 259 6.48 14.88 4.82
C VAL A 259 5.06 15.45 4.94
N TYR A 260 4.83 16.69 4.51
CA TYR A 260 3.49 17.28 4.48
C TYR A 260 2.55 16.48 3.56
N ASP A 261 3.01 16.10 2.38
CA ASP A 261 2.23 15.28 1.44
C ASP A 261 1.94 13.88 2.01
N ASP A 262 2.89 13.26 2.70
CA ASP A 262 2.71 11.95 3.34
C ASP A 262 1.68 12.03 4.49
N LEU A 263 1.77 13.04 5.35
CA LEU A 263 0.78 13.30 6.41
C LEU A 263 -0.61 13.64 5.85
N ALA A 264 -0.67 14.39 4.74
CA ALA A 264 -1.93 14.70 4.08
C ALA A 264 -2.63 13.43 3.54
N ARG A 265 -1.87 12.43 3.13
CA ARG A 265 -2.43 11.12 2.71
C ARG A 265 -3.07 10.37 3.87
N LEU A 266 -2.53 10.44 5.08
CA LEU A 266 -3.15 9.84 6.28
C LEU A 266 -4.51 10.49 6.60
N THR A 267 -4.59 11.81 6.48
CA THR A 267 -5.80 12.58 6.82
C THR A 267 -6.91 12.48 5.77
N THR A 268 -6.56 12.19 4.51
CA THR A 268 -7.56 11.88 3.47
C THR A 268 -8.14 10.47 3.63
N GLY A 269 -7.58 9.62 4.48
CA GLY A 269 -8.12 8.30 4.84
C GLY A 269 -9.46 8.30 5.57
N GLY A 270 -9.98 9.46 5.96
CA GLY A 270 -11.24 9.60 6.72
C GLY A 270 -12.55 9.39 5.96
N THR A 271 -12.54 9.15 4.63
CA THR A 271 -13.72 8.76 3.84
C THR A 271 -13.36 7.82 2.71
N ALA A 272 -12.36 7.01 2.91
CA ALA A 272 -12.02 5.94 2.00
C ALA A 272 -13.23 5.04 1.75
N VAL A 273 -13.33 4.51 0.57
CA VAL A 273 -14.20 3.36 0.29
C VAL A 273 -14.09 2.41 1.46
N SER A 274 -15.23 2.17 2.13
CA SER A 274 -15.26 1.08 3.11
C SER A 274 -14.70 -0.15 2.39
N LEU A 275 -13.62 -0.73 2.87
CA LEU A 275 -13.05 -1.96 2.31
C LEU A 275 -14.15 -3.00 2.04
N ALA A 276 -15.21 -2.99 2.88
CA ALA A 276 -16.39 -3.84 2.73
C ALA A 276 -17.15 -3.65 1.40
N LEU A 277 -16.92 -2.57 0.66
CA LEU A 277 -17.52 -2.32 -0.65
C LEU A 277 -16.64 -2.83 -1.82
N LEU A 278 -15.45 -3.35 -1.55
CA LEU A 278 -14.57 -3.93 -2.55
C LEU A 278 -14.80 -5.45 -2.67
N PRO A 279 -14.43 -6.07 -3.80
CA PRO A 279 -14.41 -7.53 -3.92
C PRO A 279 -13.60 -8.20 -2.81
N GLU A 280 -14.09 -9.33 -2.28
CA GLU A 280 -13.47 -10.03 -1.15
C GLU A 280 -11.98 -10.33 -1.38
N GLU A 281 -11.62 -10.74 -2.59
CA GLU A 281 -10.22 -11.02 -2.95
C GLU A 281 -9.32 -9.78 -2.81
N LEU A 282 -9.87 -8.61 -3.12
CA LEU A 282 -9.14 -7.34 -3.01
C LEU A 282 -9.08 -6.87 -1.56
N GLN A 283 -10.12 -7.09 -0.74
CA GLN A 283 -10.10 -6.82 0.69
C GLN A 283 -8.98 -7.59 1.39
N VAL A 284 -8.93 -8.92 1.16
CA VAL A 284 -7.89 -9.79 1.72
C VAL A 284 -6.50 -9.35 1.25
N PHE A 285 -6.36 -8.99 -0.02
CA PHE A 285 -5.10 -8.52 -0.58
C PHE A 285 -4.64 -7.23 0.11
N VAL A 286 -5.50 -6.20 0.16
CA VAL A 286 -5.17 -4.89 0.74
C VAL A 286 -4.78 -5.00 2.21
N THR A 287 -5.47 -5.86 2.98
CA THR A 287 -5.14 -6.07 4.40
C THR A 287 -3.87 -6.87 4.63
N GLY A 288 -3.45 -7.67 3.65
CA GLY A 288 -2.26 -8.52 3.75
C GLY A 288 -0.98 -7.91 3.17
N VAL A 289 -1.05 -6.73 2.54
CA VAL A 289 0.13 -6.07 1.95
C VAL A 289 0.83 -5.25 3.02
N SER A 290 2.11 -5.59 3.28
CA SER A 290 3.01 -4.76 4.08
C SER A 290 3.55 -3.57 3.26
N LYS A 291 4.01 -2.51 3.94
CA LYS A 291 4.62 -1.33 3.30
C LYS A 291 5.92 -1.72 2.55
N PRO A 292 6.35 -1.06 1.47
CA PRO A 292 5.94 0.30 1.06
C PRO A 292 4.67 0.38 0.22
N SER A 293 4.25 -0.68 -0.46
CA SER A 293 3.08 -0.65 -1.35
C SER A 293 1.74 -0.43 -0.64
N ARG A 294 1.70 -0.55 0.69
CA ARG A 294 0.53 -0.19 1.49
C ARG A 294 0.19 1.29 1.32
N LEU A 295 1.18 2.18 1.28
CA LEU A 295 0.97 3.62 1.07
C LEU A 295 0.31 3.92 -0.28
N ASP A 296 0.69 3.22 -1.34
CA ASP A 296 0.02 3.36 -2.63
C ASP A 296 -1.45 2.92 -2.56
N LEU A 297 -1.70 1.78 -1.93
CA LEU A 297 -3.06 1.25 -1.76
C LEU A 297 -3.94 2.21 -0.93
N ASP A 298 -3.42 2.73 0.16
CA ASP A 298 -4.13 3.68 1.02
C ASP A 298 -4.39 5.01 0.28
N ALA A 299 -3.42 5.52 -0.48
CA ALA A 299 -3.61 6.69 -1.33
C ALA A 299 -4.71 6.47 -2.40
N TRP A 300 -4.75 5.29 -3.03
CA TRP A 300 -5.80 4.97 -4.01
C TRP A 300 -7.18 4.86 -3.36
N LEU A 301 -7.25 4.26 -2.18
CA LEU A 301 -8.49 4.12 -1.41
C LEU A 301 -8.99 5.45 -0.85
N ALA A 302 -8.08 6.34 -0.49
CA ALA A 302 -8.38 7.66 0.04
C ALA A 302 -8.80 8.69 -1.03
N HIS A 303 -8.80 8.33 -2.33
CA HIS A 303 -9.13 9.27 -3.40
C HIS A 303 -10.56 9.85 -3.20
N PRO A 304 -10.74 11.19 -3.17
CA PRO A 304 -12.01 11.82 -2.80
C PRO A 304 -13.21 11.38 -3.64
N GLU A 305 -12.98 11.08 -4.91
CA GLU A 305 -14.04 10.67 -5.84
C GLU A 305 -14.68 9.31 -5.52
N TRP A 306 -14.15 8.54 -4.58
CA TRP A 306 -14.83 7.33 -4.09
C TRP A 306 -16.11 7.64 -3.33
N SER A 307 -16.22 8.82 -2.71
CA SER A 307 -17.41 9.27 -1.98
C SER A 307 -18.49 9.83 -2.91
N GLU A 308 -18.17 10.06 -4.18
CA GLU A 308 -19.10 10.56 -5.18
C GLU A 308 -19.95 9.42 -5.79
N PRO A 309 -21.22 9.67 -6.15
CA PRO A 309 -22.00 8.68 -6.87
C PRO A 309 -21.33 8.32 -8.21
N VAL A 310 -20.99 7.03 -8.39
CA VAL A 310 -20.31 6.56 -9.59
C VAL A 310 -21.29 6.45 -10.74
N MET A 311 -21.43 7.51 -11.53
CA MET A 311 -22.31 7.57 -12.69
C MET A 311 -21.59 8.16 -13.90
N LEU A 312 -21.82 7.59 -15.07
CA LEU A 312 -21.46 8.18 -16.34
C LEU A 312 -22.72 8.85 -16.95
N ASP A 313 -22.54 9.98 -17.60
CA ASP A 313 -23.62 10.61 -18.35
C ASP A 313 -24.10 9.71 -19.51
N PRO A 314 -25.31 9.92 -20.04
CA PRO A 314 -25.88 9.04 -21.06
C PRO A 314 -25.05 8.95 -22.36
N ASP A 315 -24.42 10.05 -22.80
CA ASP A 315 -23.62 10.06 -24.03
C ASP A 315 -22.33 9.28 -23.83
N THR A 316 -21.65 9.46 -22.69
CA THR A 316 -20.48 8.69 -22.30
C THR A 316 -20.83 7.21 -22.11
N THR A 317 -21.96 6.89 -21.46
CA THR A 317 -22.46 5.52 -21.31
C THR A 317 -22.70 4.87 -22.67
N TRP A 318 -23.25 5.61 -23.61
CA TRP A 318 -23.45 5.14 -24.98
C TRP A 318 -22.10 4.89 -25.68
N ALA A 319 -21.13 5.77 -25.51
CA ALA A 319 -19.79 5.62 -26.10
C ALA A 319 -19.03 4.41 -25.54
N VAL A 320 -18.92 4.27 -24.22
CA VAL A 320 -18.18 3.17 -23.58
C VAL A 320 -18.80 1.79 -23.85
N THR A 321 -20.11 1.69 -24.04
CA THR A 321 -20.78 0.42 -24.34
C THR A 321 -20.75 0.05 -25.84
N ARG A 322 -20.29 0.95 -26.70
CA ARG A 322 -20.32 0.76 -28.16
C ARG A 322 -19.64 -0.53 -28.65
N PRO A 323 -18.42 -0.90 -28.20
CA PRO A 323 -17.76 -2.12 -28.70
C PRO A 323 -18.60 -3.39 -28.45
N VAL A 324 -19.18 -3.48 -27.25
CA VAL A 324 -20.05 -4.61 -26.87
C VAL A 324 -21.33 -4.63 -27.71
N ARG A 325 -21.93 -3.46 -27.94
CA ARG A 325 -23.15 -3.33 -28.79
C ARG A 325 -22.88 -3.72 -30.23
N VAL A 326 -21.76 -3.28 -30.80
CA VAL A 326 -21.38 -3.62 -32.18
C VAL A 326 -21.34 -5.12 -32.42
N VAL A 327 -20.72 -5.89 -31.53
CA VAL A 327 -20.67 -7.36 -31.65
C VAL A 327 -22.05 -7.97 -31.44
N ARG A 328 -22.80 -7.52 -30.45
CA ARG A 328 -24.14 -8.02 -30.16
C ARG A 328 -25.10 -7.76 -31.32
N ASP A 329 -25.08 -6.56 -31.89
CA ASP A 329 -25.96 -6.16 -32.99
C ASP A 329 -25.61 -6.91 -34.26
N LEU A 330 -24.33 -7.12 -34.53
CA LEU A 330 -23.88 -7.97 -35.62
C LEU A 330 -24.39 -9.41 -35.49
N VAL A 331 -24.40 -9.96 -34.29
CA VAL A 331 -24.93 -11.31 -34.03
C VAL A 331 -26.43 -11.34 -34.28
N GLY A 332 -27.19 -10.28 -34.00
CA GLY A 332 -28.62 -10.17 -34.25
C GLY A 332 -29.40 -11.41 -33.74
N ASP A 333 -30.25 -12.03 -34.58
CA ASP A 333 -30.94 -13.29 -34.26
C ASP A 333 -30.05 -14.53 -34.38
N GLY A 334 -28.79 -14.36 -34.75
CA GLY A 334 -27.79 -15.41 -34.79
C GLY A 334 -27.05 -15.49 -36.13
N ILE A 335 -25.74 -15.58 -36.03
CA ILE A 335 -24.81 -15.69 -37.18
C ILE A 335 -24.20 -17.11 -37.23
N SER A 336 -24.08 -17.68 -38.44
CA SER A 336 -23.42 -18.97 -38.61
C SER A 336 -21.90 -18.79 -38.54
N LEU A 337 -21.27 -19.63 -37.74
CA LEU A 337 -19.80 -19.68 -37.67
C LEU A 337 -19.24 -20.55 -38.81
N THR A 338 -17.98 -20.33 -39.14
CA THR A 338 -17.24 -21.20 -40.05
C THR A 338 -17.11 -22.61 -39.48
N SER A 339 -16.71 -23.59 -40.30
CA SER A 339 -16.49 -24.96 -39.84
C SER A 339 -15.44 -25.06 -38.72
N ALA A 340 -14.51 -24.12 -38.66
CA ALA A 340 -13.50 -24.00 -37.61
C ALA A 340 -14.03 -23.26 -36.34
N GLY A 341 -15.27 -22.72 -36.39
CA GLY A 341 -15.90 -22.05 -35.26
C GLY A 341 -15.59 -20.55 -35.16
N TYR A 342 -15.04 -19.94 -36.17
CA TYR A 342 -14.77 -18.52 -36.29
C TYR A 342 -15.94 -17.74 -36.88
N LEU A 343 -15.96 -16.42 -36.65
CA LEU A 343 -16.85 -15.51 -37.38
C LEU A 343 -16.58 -15.56 -38.88
N PRO A 344 -17.61 -15.44 -39.73
CA PRO A 344 -17.40 -15.35 -41.16
C PRO A 344 -16.63 -14.06 -41.51
N PRO A 345 -15.82 -14.06 -42.63
CA PRO A 345 -14.97 -12.94 -43.00
C PRO A 345 -15.68 -11.58 -43.03
N ARG A 346 -16.89 -11.52 -43.58
CA ARG A 346 -17.68 -10.29 -43.65
C ARG A 346 -18.04 -9.73 -42.27
N ALA A 347 -18.27 -10.60 -41.28
CA ALA A 347 -18.57 -10.18 -39.89
C ALA A 347 -17.32 -9.59 -39.25
N VAL A 348 -16.16 -10.20 -39.48
CA VAL A 348 -14.87 -9.67 -38.97
C VAL A 348 -14.59 -8.31 -39.61
N GLU A 349 -14.71 -8.17 -40.93
CA GLU A 349 -14.53 -6.90 -41.66
C GLU A 349 -15.46 -5.82 -41.13
N GLN A 350 -16.72 -6.16 -40.84
CA GLN A 350 -17.70 -5.21 -40.34
C GLN A 350 -17.35 -4.72 -38.93
N ILE A 351 -16.99 -5.59 -37.98
CA ILE A 351 -16.54 -5.20 -36.63
C ILE A 351 -15.28 -4.33 -36.75
N PHE A 352 -14.30 -4.80 -37.53
CA PHE A 352 -13.01 -4.13 -37.72
C PHE A 352 -13.17 -2.71 -38.26
N ALA A 353 -14.02 -2.53 -39.29
CA ALA A 353 -14.30 -1.21 -39.86
C ALA A 353 -15.17 -0.33 -38.93
N THR A 354 -16.19 -0.91 -38.26
CA THR A 354 -17.10 -0.13 -37.41
C THR A 354 -16.39 0.42 -36.16
N LEU A 355 -15.41 -0.31 -35.63
CA LEU A 355 -14.63 0.10 -34.47
C LEU A 355 -13.30 0.77 -34.87
N ASP A 356 -13.04 0.96 -36.14
CA ASP A 356 -11.79 1.54 -36.68
C ASP A 356 -10.51 0.94 -36.06
N LEU A 357 -10.40 -0.39 -36.11
CA LEU A 357 -9.26 -1.10 -35.51
C LEU A 357 -7.98 -1.06 -36.38
N SER A 358 -7.98 -0.28 -37.45
CA SER A 358 -6.86 -0.18 -38.38
C SER A 358 -5.61 0.46 -37.78
N SER A 359 -5.75 1.29 -36.75
CA SER A 359 -4.65 1.88 -36.01
C SER A 359 -3.98 0.91 -35.02
N GLU A 360 -4.69 -0.14 -34.60
CA GLU A 360 -4.20 -1.10 -33.59
C GLU A 360 -3.69 -2.41 -34.21
N TRP A 361 -4.11 -2.72 -35.43
CA TRP A 361 -3.81 -3.99 -36.03
C TRP A 361 -3.31 -3.87 -37.46
N ILE A 362 -2.11 -4.40 -37.70
CA ILE A 362 -1.48 -4.46 -39.03
C ILE A 362 -1.97 -5.72 -39.72
N GLY A 363 -3.08 -5.65 -40.43
CA GLY A 363 -3.66 -6.80 -41.16
C GLY A 363 -4.89 -6.42 -41.95
N LYS A 364 -5.44 -7.36 -42.73
CA LYS A 364 -6.62 -7.11 -43.57
C LYS A 364 -7.94 -7.03 -42.75
N GLY A 365 -7.92 -7.38 -41.45
CA GLY A 365 -9.10 -7.34 -40.59
C GLY A 365 -10.27 -8.21 -41.10
N ASN A 366 -10.01 -9.31 -41.80
CA ASN A 366 -11.04 -10.12 -42.48
C ASN A 366 -11.03 -11.61 -42.08
N ARG A 367 -10.16 -12.00 -41.16
CA ARG A 367 -10.09 -13.36 -40.61
C ARG A 367 -9.92 -13.29 -39.11
N GLU A 368 -10.84 -13.88 -38.38
CA GLU A 368 -10.85 -13.82 -36.92
C GLU A 368 -9.60 -14.42 -36.28
N ASP A 369 -9.14 -15.58 -36.83
CA ASP A 369 -7.91 -16.26 -36.38
C ASP A 369 -6.62 -15.45 -36.63
N LEU A 370 -6.70 -14.41 -37.46
CA LEU A 370 -5.62 -13.48 -37.76
C LEU A 370 -5.93 -12.03 -37.33
N THR A 371 -6.96 -11.83 -36.56
CA THR A 371 -7.39 -10.50 -36.09
C THR A 371 -7.73 -10.58 -34.59
N PRO A 372 -6.71 -10.74 -33.71
CA PRO A 372 -6.91 -10.84 -32.26
C PRO A 372 -7.87 -9.81 -31.68
N PRO A 373 -7.81 -8.49 -32.02
CA PRO A 373 -8.73 -7.52 -31.45
C PRO A 373 -10.21 -7.87 -31.64
N VAL A 374 -10.59 -8.49 -32.75
CA VAL A 374 -11.98 -8.93 -32.98
C VAL A 374 -12.27 -10.25 -32.27
N ALA A 375 -11.31 -11.17 -32.22
CA ALA A 375 -11.47 -12.46 -31.54
C ALA A 375 -11.65 -12.26 -30.03
N ASP A 376 -10.80 -11.43 -29.43
CA ASP A 376 -10.81 -11.12 -28.01
C ASP A 376 -12.08 -10.36 -27.62
N LEU A 377 -12.52 -9.39 -28.41
CA LEU A 377 -13.78 -8.68 -28.18
C LEU A 377 -14.99 -9.64 -28.26
N ARG A 378 -15.04 -10.55 -29.24
CA ARG A 378 -16.12 -11.57 -29.29
C ARG A 378 -16.11 -12.44 -28.04
N GLU A 379 -14.94 -12.86 -27.60
CA GLU A 379 -14.79 -13.68 -26.39
C GLU A 379 -15.21 -12.90 -25.15
N ALA A 380 -14.83 -11.62 -25.03
CA ALA A 380 -15.29 -10.74 -23.96
C ALA A 380 -16.83 -10.65 -23.93
N VAL A 381 -17.48 -10.39 -25.05
CA VAL A 381 -18.94 -10.31 -25.13
C VAL A 381 -19.62 -11.64 -24.76
N ARG A 382 -18.96 -12.78 -25.06
CA ARG A 382 -19.39 -14.10 -24.62
C ARG A 382 -19.25 -14.26 -23.10
N SER A 383 -18.13 -13.86 -22.53
CA SER A 383 -17.86 -13.94 -21.10
C SER A 383 -18.77 -13.02 -20.28
N LEU A 384 -19.18 -11.88 -20.86
CA LEU A 384 -20.23 -11.02 -20.32
C LEU A 384 -21.62 -11.67 -20.30
N GLY A 385 -21.78 -12.87 -20.92
CA GLY A 385 -23.04 -13.60 -20.96
C GLY A 385 -24.06 -13.08 -21.96
N LEU A 386 -23.65 -12.24 -22.92
CA LEU A 386 -24.57 -11.58 -23.87
C LEU A 386 -24.82 -12.43 -25.13
N ILE A 387 -23.84 -13.23 -25.53
CA ILE A 387 -23.92 -14.15 -26.68
C ILE A 387 -23.44 -15.55 -26.27
N ARG A 388 -23.88 -16.56 -27.00
CA ARG A 388 -23.48 -17.96 -26.78
C ARG A 388 -23.40 -18.74 -28.10
N ARG A 389 -22.60 -19.81 -28.12
CA ARG A 389 -22.53 -20.73 -29.25
C ARG A 389 -23.58 -21.85 -29.14
N VAL A 390 -24.37 -22.05 -30.17
CA VAL A 390 -25.39 -23.12 -30.26
C VAL A 390 -25.32 -23.75 -31.67
N LYS A 391 -24.99 -25.03 -31.76
CA LYS A 391 -25.01 -25.81 -33.00
C LYS A 391 -24.30 -25.13 -34.20
N GLY A 392 -23.10 -24.59 -33.96
CA GLY A 392 -22.30 -23.90 -35.00
C GLY A 392 -22.77 -22.49 -35.34
N ARG A 393 -23.68 -21.93 -34.57
CA ARG A 393 -24.11 -20.53 -34.65
C ARG A 393 -23.74 -19.77 -33.38
N LEU A 394 -23.48 -18.49 -33.52
CA LEU A 394 -23.41 -17.55 -32.41
C LEU A 394 -24.79 -16.87 -32.29
N VAL A 395 -25.39 -16.91 -31.13
CA VAL A 395 -26.75 -16.38 -30.91
C VAL A 395 -26.79 -15.53 -29.63
N PRO A 396 -27.65 -14.50 -29.56
CA PRO A 396 -27.80 -13.73 -28.33
C PRO A 396 -28.44 -14.61 -27.25
N THR A 397 -28.04 -14.39 -26.00
CA THR A 397 -28.70 -14.96 -24.82
C THR A 397 -30.02 -14.24 -24.54
N ALA A 398 -30.82 -14.72 -23.58
CA ALA A 398 -31.99 -13.99 -23.12
C ALA A 398 -31.60 -12.61 -22.54
N LEU A 399 -30.47 -12.55 -21.81
CA LEU A 399 -29.90 -11.33 -21.28
C LEU A 399 -29.46 -10.39 -22.39
N GLY A 400 -28.70 -10.91 -23.38
CA GLY A 400 -28.23 -10.09 -24.52
C GLY A 400 -29.37 -9.43 -25.31
N ARG A 401 -30.53 -10.12 -25.44
CA ARG A 401 -31.74 -9.52 -26.02
C ARG A 401 -32.39 -8.47 -25.14
N LYS A 402 -32.46 -8.74 -23.81
CA LYS A 402 -33.08 -7.81 -22.84
C LYS A 402 -32.34 -6.50 -22.72
N LEU A 403 -31.01 -6.52 -22.88
CA LEU A 403 -30.14 -5.35 -22.75
C LEU A 403 -29.87 -4.64 -24.10
N ALA A 404 -30.61 -5.00 -25.15
CA ALA A 404 -30.36 -4.51 -26.51
C ALA A 404 -30.43 -2.98 -26.63
N ASP A 405 -31.46 -2.39 -26.04
CA ASP A 405 -31.78 -0.97 -26.16
C ASP A 405 -31.55 -0.19 -24.86
N ASP A 406 -30.79 -0.78 -23.91
CA ASP A 406 -30.57 -0.19 -22.59
C ASP A 406 -29.06 -0.14 -22.28
N PRO A 407 -28.35 0.91 -22.70
CA PRO A 407 -26.90 1.04 -22.50
C PRO A 407 -26.50 1.18 -21.02
N GLU A 408 -27.36 1.73 -20.17
CA GLU A 408 -27.08 1.84 -18.73
C GLU A 408 -27.06 0.47 -18.06
N ARG A 409 -28.07 -0.36 -18.31
CA ARG A 409 -28.09 -1.74 -17.80
C ARG A 409 -27.03 -2.62 -18.47
N LEU A 410 -26.68 -2.33 -19.72
CA LEU A 410 -25.57 -3.00 -20.39
C LEU A 410 -24.25 -2.66 -19.71
N LEU A 411 -24.01 -1.39 -19.38
CA LEU A 411 -22.84 -0.97 -18.62
C LEU A 411 -22.79 -1.63 -17.23
N ALA A 412 -23.91 -1.65 -16.52
CA ALA A 412 -24.00 -2.35 -15.24
C ALA A 412 -23.67 -3.86 -15.36
N GLN A 413 -24.13 -4.54 -16.42
CA GLN A 413 -23.79 -5.92 -16.71
C GLN A 413 -22.28 -6.09 -17.00
N VAL A 414 -21.67 -5.17 -17.74
CA VAL A 414 -20.22 -5.17 -18.00
C VAL A 414 -19.47 -5.00 -16.68
N ALA A 415 -19.83 -4.00 -15.88
CA ALA A 415 -19.20 -3.72 -14.59
C ALA A 415 -19.28 -4.93 -13.63
N GLN A 416 -20.44 -5.59 -13.56
CA GLN A 416 -20.64 -6.77 -12.70
C GLN A 416 -19.81 -8.00 -13.14
N ARG A 417 -19.38 -8.06 -14.40
CA ARG A 417 -18.65 -9.20 -14.97
C ARG A 417 -17.15 -9.01 -15.08
N LEU A 418 -16.69 -7.79 -14.93
CA LEU A 418 -15.25 -7.50 -14.88
C LEU A 418 -14.70 -7.77 -13.47
N PRO A 419 -13.45 -8.22 -13.36
CA PRO A 419 -12.52 -8.56 -14.46
C PRO A 419 -12.87 -9.87 -15.17
N LEU A 420 -12.40 -10.02 -16.43
CA LEU A 420 -12.71 -11.18 -17.30
C LEU A 420 -11.80 -12.38 -17.05
N GLU A 421 -10.68 -12.19 -16.40
CA GLU A 421 -9.73 -13.24 -16.04
C GLU A 421 -10.37 -14.24 -15.09
N THR A 422 -10.11 -15.54 -15.33
CA THR A 422 -10.72 -16.64 -14.57
C THR A 422 -9.75 -17.33 -13.62
N ASP A 423 -8.45 -17.15 -13.80
CA ASP A 423 -7.45 -17.61 -12.85
C ASP A 423 -7.22 -16.59 -11.73
N ALA A 424 -6.79 -17.08 -10.56
CA ALA A 424 -6.69 -16.24 -9.35
C ALA A 424 -5.69 -15.09 -9.50
N PHE A 425 -4.54 -15.34 -10.15
CA PHE A 425 -3.53 -14.31 -10.34
C PHE A 425 -4.00 -13.23 -11.31
N GLY A 426 -4.55 -13.60 -12.47
CA GLY A 426 -5.08 -12.67 -13.45
C GLY A 426 -6.21 -11.83 -12.89
N ARG A 427 -7.15 -12.47 -12.16
CA ARG A 427 -8.27 -11.78 -11.52
C ARG A 427 -7.80 -10.76 -10.47
N LEU A 428 -6.93 -11.16 -9.54
CA LEU A 428 -6.39 -10.26 -8.54
C LEU A 428 -5.60 -9.11 -9.18
N THR A 429 -4.72 -9.41 -10.15
CA THR A 429 -3.93 -8.40 -10.85
C THR A 429 -4.83 -7.36 -11.53
N SER A 430 -5.91 -7.80 -12.17
CA SER A 430 -6.89 -6.90 -12.78
C SER A 430 -7.66 -6.06 -11.76
N LEU A 431 -7.99 -6.62 -10.59
CA LEU A 431 -8.62 -5.87 -9.50
C LEU A 431 -7.68 -4.81 -8.93
N VAL A 432 -6.40 -5.13 -8.72
CA VAL A 432 -5.37 -4.16 -8.26
C VAL A 432 -5.16 -3.06 -9.30
N LEU A 433 -5.12 -3.41 -10.60
CA LEU A 433 -5.05 -2.42 -11.68
C LEU A 433 -6.27 -1.49 -11.67
N LEU A 434 -7.47 -2.02 -11.53
CA LEU A 434 -8.69 -1.23 -11.45
C LEU A 434 -8.71 -0.34 -10.20
N LEU A 435 -8.19 -0.83 -9.06
CA LEU A 435 -8.06 -0.02 -7.84
C LEU A 435 -7.10 1.15 -8.06
N ALA A 436 -5.95 0.93 -8.67
CA ALA A 436 -4.99 1.98 -9.00
C ALA A 436 -5.63 3.05 -9.91
N VAL A 437 -6.32 2.63 -10.97
CA VAL A 437 -7.02 3.55 -11.89
C VAL A 437 -8.14 4.29 -11.18
N GLY A 438 -8.96 3.60 -10.39
CA GLY A 438 -10.03 4.20 -9.57
C GLY A 438 -9.51 5.20 -8.55
N GLY A 439 -8.32 4.96 -8.02
CA GLY A 439 -7.57 5.82 -7.11
C GLY A 439 -6.74 6.93 -7.78
N GLY A 440 -6.96 7.18 -9.07
CA GLY A 440 -6.38 8.33 -9.77
C GLY A 440 -5.10 8.06 -10.55
N VAL A 441 -4.57 6.83 -10.55
CA VAL A 441 -3.44 6.49 -11.44
C VAL A 441 -3.89 6.57 -12.90
N PRO A 442 -3.22 7.35 -13.76
CA PRO A 442 -3.66 7.55 -15.13
C PRO A 442 -3.69 6.24 -15.94
N TYR A 443 -4.81 6.02 -16.63
CA TYR A 443 -4.96 4.89 -17.54
C TYR A 443 -4.52 5.29 -18.96
N GLY A 444 -3.45 4.66 -19.45
CA GLY A 444 -3.01 4.80 -20.83
C GLY A 444 -3.66 3.73 -21.71
N GLY A 445 -4.73 4.08 -22.43
CA GLY A 445 -5.48 3.15 -23.30
C GLY A 445 -5.31 3.45 -24.79
N GLY A 446 -5.47 2.43 -25.62
CA GLY A 446 -5.78 2.52 -27.04
C GLY A 446 -4.65 2.87 -28.00
N ASP A 447 -3.65 3.63 -27.64
CA ASP A 447 -2.53 3.98 -28.50
C ASP A 447 -1.20 3.41 -27.96
N TRP A 448 -0.53 2.60 -28.77
CA TRP A 448 0.76 1.99 -28.42
C TRP A 448 1.95 2.94 -28.59
N HIS A 449 1.70 4.22 -28.90
CA HIS A 449 2.71 5.22 -29.19
C HIS A 449 2.61 6.45 -28.28
N GLY A 450 3.72 7.12 -28.05
CA GLY A 450 3.79 8.39 -27.35
C GLY A 450 3.34 8.33 -25.89
N GLN A 451 2.66 9.38 -25.44
CA GLN A 451 2.26 9.60 -24.05
C GLN A 451 1.35 8.49 -23.49
N GLN A 452 0.45 7.91 -24.31
CA GLN A 452 -0.43 6.83 -23.85
C GLN A 452 0.35 5.57 -23.45
N ARG A 453 1.42 5.27 -24.19
CA ARG A 453 2.31 4.18 -23.82
C ARG A 453 3.03 4.43 -22.48
N GLU A 454 3.52 5.64 -22.28
CA GLU A 454 4.20 6.02 -21.03
C GLU A 454 3.25 5.90 -19.82
N LEU A 455 2.00 6.35 -19.95
CA LEU A 455 0.98 6.20 -18.90
C LEU A 455 0.68 4.71 -18.62
N ARG A 456 0.53 3.91 -19.65
CA ARG A 456 0.32 2.46 -19.50
C ARG A 456 1.52 1.80 -18.82
N ASP A 457 2.72 2.10 -19.26
CA ASP A 457 3.95 1.55 -18.69
C ASP A 457 4.06 1.93 -17.20
N GLY A 458 3.75 3.17 -16.82
CA GLY A 458 3.72 3.63 -15.43
C GLY A 458 2.69 2.89 -14.58
N LEU A 459 1.45 2.72 -15.08
CA LEU A 459 0.42 1.94 -14.39
C LEU A 459 0.85 0.49 -14.16
N LEU A 460 1.40 -0.16 -15.20
CA LEU A 460 1.87 -1.54 -15.09
C LEU A 460 3.05 -1.68 -14.12
N ASP A 461 3.94 -0.67 -14.04
CA ASP A 461 5.06 -0.65 -13.09
C ASP A 461 4.57 -0.58 -11.66
N VAL A 462 3.62 0.30 -11.38
CA VAL A 462 3.03 0.45 -10.04
C VAL A 462 2.31 -0.85 -9.62
N VAL A 463 1.47 -1.43 -10.48
CA VAL A 463 0.79 -2.71 -10.18
C VAL A 463 1.81 -3.84 -9.99
N CYS A 464 2.87 -3.89 -10.81
CA CYS A 464 3.94 -4.89 -10.70
C CYS A 464 4.66 -4.80 -9.35
N ARG A 465 4.97 -3.58 -8.90
CA ARG A 465 5.60 -3.31 -7.60
C ARG A 465 4.69 -3.75 -6.46
N VAL A 466 3.44 -3.29 -6.43
CA VAL A 466 2.46 -3.63 -5.37
C VAL A 466 2.26 -5.14 -5.24
N LEU A 467 2.17 -5.87 -6.35
CA LEU A 467 2.06 -7.34 -6.32
C LEU A 467 3.36 -8.00 -5.87
N GLY A 468 4.52 -7.47 -6.28
CA GLY A 468 5.84 -7.96 -5.89
C GLY A 468 6.07 -7.82 -4.39
N ASP A 469 5.75 -6.67 -3.82
CA ASP A 469 5.85 -6.39 -2.38
C ASP A 469 4.87 -7.25 -1.55
N ALA A 470 3.74 -7.64 -2.14
CA ALA A 470 2.85 -8.65 -1.56
C ALA A 470 3.36 -10.11 -1.72
N GLY A 471 4.59 -10.30 -2.16
CA GLY A 471 5.21 -11.61 -2.30
C GLY A 471 4.88 -12.38 -3.58
N TRP A 472 4.17 -11.77 -4.54
CA TRP A 472 3.89 -12.42 -5.83
C TRP A 472 5.13 -12.45 -6.72
N GLN A 473 5.47 -13.62 -7.23
CA GLN A 473 6.62 -13.84 -8.11
C GLN A 473 6.35 -14.97 -9.10
N THR A 474 7.11 -15.05 -10.17
CA THR A 474 7.13 -16.23 -11.04
C THR A 474 7.94 -17.35 -10.38
N GLN A 475 7.88 -18.57 -10.91
CA GLN A 475 8.66 -19.69 -10.35
C GLN A 475 10.19 -19.46 -10.32
N SER A 476 10.70 -18.50 -11.06
CA SER A 476 12.15 -18.34 -11.29
C SER A 476 12.66 -16.90 -11.18
N ARG A 477 11.80 -15.91 -11.06
CA ARG A 477 12.18 -14.49 -11.00
C ARG A 477 11.07 -13.63 -10.42
N PRO A 478 11.38 -12.40 -9.95
CA PRO A 478 10.37 -11.40 -9.62
C PRO A 478 9.42 -11.13 -10.79
N LEU A 479 8.22 -10.63 -10.48
CA LEU A 479 7.27 -10.18 -11.49
C LEU A 479 7.89 -9.10 -12.39
N SER A 480 7.44 -9.07 -13.62
CA SER A 480 7.77 -8.01 -14.57
C SER A 480 6.50 -7.37 -15.11
N ARG A 481 6.63 -6.17 -15.66
CA ARG A 481 5.56 -5.47 -16.38
C ARG A 481 4.88 -6.36 -17.44
N HIS A 482 5.65 -7.19 -18.12
CA HIS A 482 5.11 -8.13 -19.11
C HIS A 482 4.19 -9.19 -18.51
N ASP A 483 4.50 -9.68 -17.31
CA ASP A 483 3.65 -10.67 -16.61
C ASP A 483 2.32 -10.04 -16.21
N VAL A 484 2.35 -8.80 -15.69
CA VAL A 484 1.15 -8.01 -15.35
C VAL A 484 0.30 -7.75 -16.61
N MET A 485 0.94 -7.33 -17.71
CA MET A 485 0.26 -7.09 -18.97
C MET A 485 -0.43 -8.34 -19.51
N LEU A 486 0.22 -9.50 -19.42
CA LEU A 486 -0.39 -10.77 -19.85
C LEU A 486 -1.53 -11.18 -18.92
N ALA A 487 -1.34 -11.03 -17.62
CA ALA A 487 -2.33 -11.38 -16.60
C ALA A 487 -3.62 -10.57 -16.69
N THR A 488 -3.56 -9.32 -17.18
CA THR A 488 -4.70 -8.39 -17.28
C THR A 488 -5.24 -8.25 -18.71
N SER A 489 -4.72 -9.06 -19.65
CA SER A 489 -4.91 -8.82 -21.09
C SER A 489 -6.37 -8.80 -21.54
N GLN A 490 -7.25 -9.66 -21.00
CA GLN A 490 -8.66 -9.73 -21.40
C GLN A 490 -9.44 -8.50 -20.92
N THR A 491 -9.25 -8.12 -19.67
CA THR A 491 -9.90 -6.94 -19.07
C THR A 491 -9.38 -5.65 -19.72
N CYS A 492 -8.06 -5.48 -19.82
CA CYS A 492 -7.45 -4.30 -20.44
C CYS A 492 -7.86 -4.13 -21.91
N HIS A 493 -7.88 -5.23 -22.69
CA HIS A 493 -8.30 -5.13 -24.10
C HIS A 493 -9.76 -4.63 -24.23
N LEU A 494 -10.66 -5.12 -23.37
CA LEU A 494 -12.05 -4.62 -23.39
C LEU A 494 -12.11 -3.14 -22.96
N LEU A 495 -11.40 -2.76 -21.90
CA LEU A 495 -11.34 -1.37 -21.42
C LEU A 495 -10.76 -0.43 -22.48
N ASP A 496 -9.69 -0.83 -23.17
CA ASP A 496 -9.09 -0.06 -24.25
C ASP A 496 -10.11 0.27 -25.37
N LEU A 497 -10.90 -0.73 -25.76
CA LEU A 497 -11.94 -0.53 -26.75
C LEU A 497 -13.09 0.34 -26.22
N MET A 498 -13.48 0.18 -24.96
CA MET A 498 -14.55 0.96 -24.32
C MET A 498 -14.17 2.45 -24.16
N LEU A 499 -12.90 2.73 -23.86
CA LEU A 499 -12.40 4.07 -23.59
C LEU A 499 -11.90 4.82 -24.84
N ARG A 500 -11.77 4.14 -25.94
CA ARG A 500 -11.17 4.65 -27.18
C ARG A 500 -11.78 5.96 -27.71
N GLU A 501 -13.09 6.08 -27.67
CA GLU A 501 -13.82 7.24 -28.21
C GLU A 501 -14.10 8.30 -27.14
N VAL A 502 -13.62 8.07 -25.93
CA VAL A 502 -13.87 8.96 -24.79
C VAL A 502 -12.61 9.78 -24.54
N GLY A 503 -12.64 11.04 -24.95
CA GLY A 503 -11.50 11.98 -24.81
C GLY A 503 -11.29 12.53 -23.41
N SER A 504 -11.98 12.01 -22.38
CA SER A 504 -11.90 12.50 -21.00
C SER A 504 -10.87 11.68 -20.19
N THR A 505 -10.09 12.36 -19.38
CA THR A 505 -9.12 11.76 -18.46
C THR A 505 -9.76 11.18 -17.19
N THR A 506 -10.98 11.57 -16.86
CA THR A 506 -11.70 11.14 -15.65
C THR A 506 -12.55 9.88 -15.87
N VAL A 507 -13.01 9.61 -17.10
CA VAL A 507 -13.86 8.44 -17.39
C VAL A 507 -13.20 7.10 -17.06
N PRO A 508 -11.89 6.86 -17.30
CA PRO A 508 -11.24 5.61 -16.89
C PRO A 508 -11.37 5.35 -15.39
N ALA A 509 -11.11 6.36 -14.56
CA ALA A 509 -11.21 6.24 -13.11
C ALA A 509 -12.66 6.00 -12.65
N THR A 510 -13.62 6.72 -13.21
CA THR A 510 -15.05 6.52 -12.93
C THR A 510 -15.52 5.12 -13.33
N LEU A 511 -15.09 4.63 -14.49
CA LEU A 511 -15.42 3.26 -14.94
C LEU A 511 -14.80 2.20 -14.03
N ALA A 512 -13.54 2.39 -13.61
CA ALA A 512 -12.86 1.47 -12.70
C ALA A 512 -13.58 1.41 -11.34
N ARG A 513 -13.98 2.54 -10.77
CA ARG A 513 -14.79 2.61 -9.54
C ARG A 513 -16.15 1.92 -9.70
N LEU A 514 -16.81 2.15 -10.82
CA LEU A 514 -18.09 1.48 -11.14
C LEU A 514 -17.92 -0.04 -11.17
N ILE A 515 -16.85 -0.54 -11.77
CA ILE A 515 -16.56 -1.98 -11.84
C ILE A 515 -16.32 -2.53 -10.43
N LEU A 516 -15.45 -1.91 -9.64
CA LEU A 516 -15.12 -2.38 -8.29
C LEU A 516 -16.34 -2.37 -7.36
N SER A 517 -17.21 -1.36 -7.44
CA SER A 517 -18.44 -1.28 -6.64
C SER A 517 -19.52 -2.31 -7.05
N ASN A 518 -19.41 -2.94 -8.22
CA ASN A 518 -20.36 -3.94 -8.71
C ASN A 518 -19.78 -5.36 -8.72
N ALA A 519 -18.47 -5.52 -8.53
CA ALA A 519 -17.79 -6.81 -8.49
C ALA A 519 -17.74 -7.41 -7.07
N ALA A 520 -18.19 -6.64 -6.05
CA ALA A 520 -18.26 -7.02 -4.63
C ALA A 520 -19.40 -8.00 -4.33
#